data_a4ede8270b126110cbbc3a6a75649d46
#
_entry.id   a4ede8270b126110cbbc3a6a75649d46
#
_cell.length_a   1.000
_cell.length_b   1.000
_cell.length_c   1.000
_cell.angle_alpha   90.00
_cell.angle_beta   90.00
_cell.angle_gamma   90.00
#
_symmetry.space_group_name_H-M   'P 1'
#
loop_
_entity.id
_entity.type
_entity.pdbx_description
1 polymer ?
#
loop_
_entity_poly.entity_id
_entity_poly.type
_entity_poly.pdbx_seq_one_letter_code
_entity_poly.pdbx_strand_id
1 'polypeptide(L)'
;RLGKILGCMLGIFAITGIVSSIVMIAALWITNATEGVKVEMTQPEDVEEVGSLGDQLVSTFVVDDFSKILSAEHMLALIVFAVIVGIATSKIGAVGKPFAQFLRSGSEVFLKFTSIIMYYAPIGLGAYFAALIGELGAQLVGDYVRAFLVYYPVAIVYFGVAFTLYAFLAGGRRGIFAFWSNIIEPTAISLGTSSSVAAIPANLRAGKRIGVPRDIRETIIPIGATIHMEGSSLSAILKSAVLFAVFGRDFFTPGNILIGSAVALLAG
;
A
#
# COMPACT_ATOMS: atom_id res chain seq x y z
N ARG A 1 -25.07 -2.62 -12.57
CA ARG A 1 -24.09 -1.61 -13.02
C ARG A 1 -22.91 -1.51 -12.05
N LEU A 2 -23.15 -1.41 -10.75
CA LEU A 2 -22.09 -1.31 -9.72
C LEU A 2 -21.13 -2.50 -9.74
N GLY A 3 -21.64 -3.74 -9.82
CA GLY A 3 -20.79 -4.94 -9.87
C GLY A 3 -19.85 -4.98 -11.08
N LYS A 4 -20.29 -4.46 -12.25
CA LYS A 4 -19.40 -4.32 -13.41
C LYS A 4 -18.30 -3.29 -13.18
N ILE A 5 -18.63 -2.15 -12.56
CA ILE A 5 -17.64 -1.11 -12.22
C ILE A 5 -16.59 -1.68 -11.26
N LEU A 6 -17.03 -2.33 -10.19
CA LEU A 6 -16.13 -2.94 -9.19
C LEU A 6 -15.28 -4.06 -9.80
N GLY A 7 -15.87 -4.93 -10.65
CA GLY A 7 -15.11 -5.99 -11.32
C GLY A 7 -14.04 -5.44 -12.27
N CYS A 8 -14.38 -4.44 -13.09
CA CYS A 8 -13.39 -3.77 -13.94
C CYS A 8 -12.31 -3.05 -13.11
N MET A 9 -12.69 -2.40 -12.03
CA MET A 9 -11.75 -1.73 -11.12
C MET A 9 -10.74 -2.71 -10.54
N LEU A 10 -11.20 -3.82 -9.96
CA LEU A 10 -10.32 -4.85 -9.40
C LEU A 10 -9.40 -5.46 -10.46
N GLY A 11 -9.93 -5.71 -11.68
CA GLY A 11 -9.13 -6.18 -12.80
C GLY A 11 -8.01 -5.20 -13.20
N ILE A 12 -8.33 -3.91 -13.27
CA ILE A 12 -7.34 -2.86 -13.56
C ILE A 12 -6.31 -2.77 -12.42
N PHE A 13 -6.72 -2.80 -11.17
CA PHE A 13 -5.83 -2.77 -10.01
C PHE A 13 -4.85 -3.95 -10.02
N ALA A 14 -5.34 -5.16 -10.32
CA ALA A 14 -4.46 -6.33 -10.44
C ALA A 14 -3.45 -6.15 -11.59
N ILE A 15 -3.88 -5.65 -12.75
CA ILE A 15 -2.99 -5.43 -13.90
C ILE A 15 -1.93 -4.37 -13.56
N THR A 16 -2.33 -3.23 -13.01
CA THR A 16 -1.39 -2.14 -12.69
C THR A 16 -0.46 -2.51 -11.54
N GLY A 17 -0.93 -3.30 -10.57
CA GLY A 17 -0.08 -3.90 -9.53
C GLY A 17 0.95 -4.89 -10.08
N ILE A 18 0.60 -5.70 -11.07
CA ILE A 18 1.55 -6.57 -11.77
C ILE A 18 2.57 -5.73 -12.54
N VAL A 19 2.13 -4.70 -13.25
CA VAL A 19 3.02 -3.80 -13.99
C VAL A 19 4.01 -3.11 -13.07
N SER A 20 3.57 -2.56 -11.94
CA SER A 20 4.45 -1.94 -10.95
C SER A 20 5.47 -2.95 -10.39
N SER A 21 5.04 -4.17 -10.09
CA SER A 21 5.92 -5.25 -9.62
C SER A 21 7.00 -5.58 -10.64
N ILE A 22 6.64 -5.75 -11.92
CA ILE A 22 7.58 -6.03 -13.01
C ILE A 22 8.59 -4.89 -13.17
N VAL A 23 8.14 -3.63 -13.09
CA VAL A 23 9.03 -2.46 -13.21
C VAL A 23 10.05 -2.45 -12.07
N MET A 24 9.66 -2.72 -10.84
CA MET A 24 10.59 -2.76 -9.71
C MET A 24 11.54 -3.96 -9.80
N ILE A 25 11.06 -5.15 -10.20
CA ILE A 25 11.92 -6.33 -10.42
C ILE A 25 12.98 -6.02 -11.47
N ALA A 26 12.60 -5.40 -12.59
CA ALA A 26 13.54 -4.99 -13.65
C ALA A 26 14.56 -3.95 -13.14
N ALA A 27 14.10 -2.97 -12.35
CA ALA A 27 14.98 -1.98 -11.76
C ALA A 27 16.00 -2.62 -10.79
N LEU A 28 15.57 -3.55 -9.95
CA LEU A 28 16.45 -4.28 -9.03
C LEU A 28 17.47 -5.14 -9.77
N TRP A 29 17.05 -5.77 -10.86
CA TRP A 29 17.95 -6.56 -11.71
C TRP A 29 19.03 -5.71 -12.38
N ILE A 30 18.66 -4.52 -12.86
CA ILE A 30 19.59 -3.57 -13.51
C ILE A 30 20.56 -2.96 -12.50
N THR A 31 20.09 -2.64 -11.30
CA THR A 31 20.87 -1.90 -10.29
C THR A 31 21.68 -2.78 -9.37
N ASN A 32 21.45 -4.11 -9.38
CA ASN A 32 22.01 -5.06 -8.41
C ASN A 32 21.89 -4.57 -6.96
N ALA A 33 20.76 -3.91 -6.63
CA ALA A 33 20.57 -3.19 -5.37
C ALA A 33 20.60 -4.09 -4.12
N THR A 34 20.43 -5.38 -4.29
CA THR A 34 20.45 -6.39 -3.22
C THR A 34 21.81 -7.05 -3.03
N GLU A 35 22.79 -6.81 -3.91
CA GLU A 35 24.15 -7.35 -3.74
C GLU A 35 24.86 -6.69 -2.56
N GLY A 36 25.43 -7.52 -1.68
CA GLY A 36 26.23 -7.08 -0.55
C GLY A 36 25.45 -6.69 0.71
N VAL A 37 24.14 -6.84 0.72
CA VAL A 37 23.34 -6.72 1.95
C VAL A 37 23.66 -7.91 2.85
N LYS A 38 24.49 -7.69 3.88
CA LYS A 38 24.80 -8.65 4.92
C LYS A 38 24.37 -8.03 6.25
N VAL A 39 23.24 -8.48 6.75
CA VAL A 39 22.85 -8.22 8.14
C VAL A 39 23.18 -9.47 8.93
N GLU A 40 24.12 -9.38 9.86
CA GLU A 40 24.33 -10.46 10.83
C GLU A 40 23.11 -10.46 11.77
N MET A 41 22.13 -11.27 11.43
CA MET A 41 21.00 -11.49 12.32
C MET A 41 21.39 -12.59 13.29
N THR A 42 21.42 -12.28 14.58
CA THR A 42 21.39 -13.27 15.64
C THR A 42 20.09 -14.06 15.45
N GLN A 43 20.19 -15.33 15.09
CA GLN A 43 18.98 -16.16 14.97
C GLN A 43 18.28 -16.17 16.33
N PRO A 44 16.96 -15.94 16.38
CA PRO A 44 16.21 -16.13 17.61
C PRO A 44 16.41 -17.59 18.07
N GLU A 45 16.76 -17.81 19.31
CA GLU A 45 17.01 -19.15 19.87
C GLU A 45 15.75 -20.04 19.84
N ASP A 46 14.56 -19.43 19.75
CA ASP A 46 13.29 -20.13 19.63
C ASP A 46 12.60 -19.76 18.31
N VAL A 47 12.83 -20.55 17.26
CA VAL A 47 11.92 -20.56 16.11
C VAL A 47 10.75 -21.46 16.50
N GLU A 48 9.62 -20.88 16.90
CA GLU A 48 8.38 -21.65 17.03
C GLU A 48 8.15 -22.45 15.76
N GLU A 49 7.93 -23.76 15.90
CA GLU A 49 7.61 -24.61 14.75
C GLU A 49 6.39 -24.01 14.03
N VAL A 50 6.62 -23.61 12.81
CA VAL A 50 5.59 -23.02 11.96
C VAL A 50 4.54 -24.10 11.71
N GLY A 51 3.38 -24.00 12.34
CA GLY A 51 2.27 -24.92 12.20
C GLY A 51 1.88 -25.19 10.75
N SER A 52 1.03 -26.16 10.49
CA SER A 52 0.60 -26.47 9.12
C SER A 52 0.05 -25.23 8.40
N LEU A 53 0.15 -25.18 7.07
CA LEU A 53 -0.44 -24.07 6.28
C LEU A 53 -1.93 -23.86 6.58
N GLY A 54 -2.65 -24.95 6.93
CA GLY A 54 -4.05 -24.87 7.35
C GLY A 54 -4.22 -24.11 8.66
N ASP A 55 -3.39 -24.41 9.66
CA ASP A 55 -3.43 -23.77 10.98
C ASP A 55 -3.05 -22.29 10.87
N GLN A 56 -2.08 -21.96 10.01
CA GLN A 56 -1.69 -20.58 9.75
C GLN A 56 -2.81 -19.78 9.08
N LEU A 57 -3.52 -20.37 8.10
CA LEU A 57 -4.67 -19.72 7.48
C LEU A 57 -5.79 -19.52 8.49
N VAL A 58 -6.10 -20.52 9.31
CA VAL A 58 -7.13 -20.40 10.33
C VAL A 58 -6.75 -19.31 11.34
N SER A 59 -5.56 -19.32 11.90
CA SER A 59 -5.10 -18.33 12.89
C SER A 59 -5.01 -16.91 12.32
N THR A 60 -4.81 -16.78 11.02
CA THR A 60 -4.77 -15.48 10.34
C THR A 60 -6.16 -14.82 10.24
N PHE A 61 -7.21 -15.62 10.02
CA PHE A 61 -8.57 -15.10 9.79
C PHE A 61 -9.52 -15.28 10.98
N VAL A 62 -9.18 -16.16 11.91
CA VAL A 62 -10.01 -16.51 13.05
C VAL A 62 -9.26 -16.24 14.35
N VAL A 63 -9.90 -15.57 15.28
CA VAL A 63 -9.38 -15.32 16.64
C VAL A 63 -10.32 -15.91 17.67
N ASP A 64 -9.76 -16.42 18.76
CA ASP A 64 -10.51 -17.07 19.82
C ASP A 64 -11.30 -16.10 20.71
N ASP A 65 -10.88 -14.83 20.73
CA ASP A 65 -11.48 -13.81 21.58
C ASP A 65 -11.67 -12.50 20.81
N PHE A 66 -12.82 -11.86 21.00
CA PHE A 66 -13.15 -10.58 20.36
C PHE A 66 -12.14 -9.48 20.68
N SER A 67 -11.58 -9.46 21.87
CA SER A 67 -10.56 -8.48 22.28
C SER A 67 -9.29 -8.58 21.43
N LYS A 68 -8.92 -9.77 20.98
CA LYS A 68 -7.75 -10.02 20.13
C LYS A 68 -7.92 -9.49 18.69
N ILE A 69 -9.16 -9.29 18.22
CA ILE A 69 -9.42 -8.71 16.89
C ILE A 69 -8.80 -7.32 16.75
N LEU A 70 -8.72 -6.56 17.85
CA LEU A 70 -8.18 -5.20 17.86
C LEU A 70 -6.64 -5.15 17.98
N SER A 71 -5.97 -6.29 18.01
CA SER A 71 -4.50 -6.31 18.05
C SER A 71 -3.90 -6.16 16.66
N ALA A 72 -2.68 -5.59 16.58
CA ALA A 72 -1.94 -5.45 15.32
C ALA A 72 -1.59 -6.82 14.68
N GLU A 73 -1.52 -7.88 15.50
CA GLU A 73 -1.21 -9.26 15.05
C GLU A 73 -2.36 -9.88 14.25
N HIS A 74 -3.61 -9.44 14.47
CA HIS A 74 -4.82 -10.01 13.86
C HIS A 74 -5.51 -9.06 12.87
N MET A 75 -4.73 -8.26 12.14
CA MET A 75 -5.23 -7.25 11.21
C MET A 75 -6.17 -7.83 10.13
N LEU A 76 -5.88 -9.03 9.61
CA LEU A 76 -6.71 -9.68 8.59
C LEU A 76 -8.07 -10.12 9.17
N ALA A 77 -8.09 -10.64 10.39
CA ALA A 77 -9.34 -10.96 11.09
C ALA A 77 -10.19 -9.70 11.33
N LEU A 78 -9.56 -8.57 11.70
CA LEU A 78 -10.23 -7.28 11.85
C LEU A 78 -10.85 -6.79 10.53
N ILE A 79 -10.14 -6.95 9.41
CA ILE A 79 -10.66 -6.57 8.08
C ILE A 79 -11.90 -7.41 7.72
N VAL A 80 -11.83 -8.73 7.90
CA VAL A 80 -12.97 -9.63 7.64
C VAL A 80 -14.17 -9.25 8.51
N PHE A 81 -13.94 -9.02 9.80
CA PHE A 81 -14.98 -8.57 10.73
C PHE A 81 -15.60 -7.23 10.27
N ALA A 82 -14.78 -6.25 9.92
CA ALA A 82 -15.23 -4.93 9.44
C ALA A 82 -16.08 -5.04 8.17
N VAL A 83 -15.69 -5.89 7.22
CA VAL A 83 -16.46 -6.15 5.99
C VAL A 83 -17.82 -6.75 6.32
N ILE A 84 -17.88 -7.77 7.19
CA ILE A 84 -19.14 -8.42 7.58
C ILE A 84 -20.06 -7.41 8.29
N VAL A 85 -19.53 -6.62 9.24
CA VAL A 85 -20.29 -5.59 9.95
C VAL A 85 -20.77 -4.50 8.97
N GLY A 86 -19.94 -4.09 8.02
CA GLY A 86 -20.33 -3.14 6.97
C GLY A 86 -21.48 -3.65 6.09
N ILE A 87 -21.42 -4.90 5.67
CA ILE A 87 -22.49 -5.55 4.89
C ILE A 87 -23.77 -5.65 5.72
N ALA A 88 -23.68 -6.07 6.99
CA ALA A 88 -24.85 -6.16 7.88
C ALA A 88 -25.50 -4.80 8.09
N THR A 89 -24.70 -3.76 8.36
CA THR A 89 -25.17 -2.37 8.52
C THR A 89 -25.87 -1.87 7.26
N SER A 90 -25.34 -2.19 6.09
CA SER A 90 -25.94 -1.82 4.80
C SER A 90 -27.29 -2.53 4.56
N LYS A 91 -27.39 -3.80 4.95
CA LYS A 91 -28.60 -4.62 4.71
C LYS A 91 -29.78 -4.22 5.59
N ILE A 92 -29.58 -3.69 6.80
CA ILE A 92 -30.66 -3.23 7.68
C ILE A 92 -31.20 -1.85 7.31
N GLY A 93 -30.67 -1.22 6.26
CA GLY A 93 -31.22 -0.01 5.64
C GLY A 93 -31.25 1.21 6.58
N ALA A 94 -32.41 1.80 6.80
CA ALA A 94 -32.55 3.05 7.58
C ALA A 94 -32.10 2.88 9.05
N VAL A 95 -32.29 1.73 9.64
CA VAL A 95 -31.93 1.42 11.04
C VAL A 95 -30.40 1.42 11.20
N GLY A 96 -29.64 1.09 10.16
CA GLY A 96 -28.18 1.08 10.18
C GLY A 96 -27.54 2.48 10.06
N LYS A 97 -28.28 3.50 9.65
CA LYS A 97 -27.73 4.85 9.43
C LYS A 97 -27.04 5.46 10.67
N PRO A 98 -27.60 5.39 11.89
CA PRO A 98 -26.93 5.94 13.08
C PRO A 98 -25.59 5.25 13.36
N PHE A 99 -25.51 3.93 13.17
CA PHE A 99 -24.27 3.18 13.36
C PHE A 99 -23.22 3.55 12.28
N ALA A 100 -23.64 3.66 11.03
CA ALA A 100 -22.75 4.12 9.96
C ALA A 100 -22.22 5.54 10.19
N GLN A 101 -23.08 6.46 10.73
CA GLN A 101 -22.65 7.80 11.12
C GLN A 101 -21.68 7.79 12.29
N PHE A 102 -21.91 6.95 13.29
CA PHE A 102 -21.00 6.75 14.42
C PHE A 102 -19.62 6.29 13.96
N LEU A 103 -19.55 5.26 13.09
CA LEU A 103 -18.31 4.77 12.52
C LEU A 103 -17.58 5.84 11.71
N ARG A 104 -18.32 6.61 10.90
CA ARG A 104 -17.75 7.73 10.14
C ARG A 104 -17.16 8.80 11.03
N SER A 105 -17.92 9.25 12.03
CA SER A 105 -17.44 10.24 13.01
C SER A 105 -16.23 9.72 13.79
N GLY A 106 -16.26 8.45 14.20
CA GLY A 106 -15.14 7.79 14.86
C GLY A 106 -13.89 7.79 13.97
N SER A 107 -14.03 7.42 12.69
CA SER A 107 -12.92 7.46 11.73
C SER A 107 -12.33 8.87 11.61
N GLU A 108 -13.14 9.91 11.49
CA GLU A 108 -12.66 11.30 11.40
C GLU A 108 -11.94 11.76 12.69
N VAL A 109 -12.41 11.32 13.86
CA VAL A 109 -11.75 11.58 15.14
C VAL A 109 -10.38 10.91 15.20
N PHE A 110 -10.28 9.63 14.81
CA PHE A 110 -9.00 8.92 14.80
C PHE A 110 -8.02 9.46 13.76
N LEU A 111 -8.49 9.89 12.58
CA LEU A 111 -7.64 10.59 11.61
C LEU A 111 -7.09 11.90 12.17
N LYS A 112 -7.93 12.67 12.89
CA LYS A 112 -7.48 13.90 13.55
C LYS A 112 -6.52 13.63 14.69
N PHE A 113 -6.78 12.60 15.50
CA PHE A 113 -5.88 12.14 16.56
C PHE A 113 -4.50 11.76 15.99
N THR A 114 -4.46 10.95 14.94
CA THR A 114 -3.21 10.62 14.24
C THR A 114 -2.50 11.87 13.72
N SER A 115 -3.24 12.82 13.12
CA SER A 115 -2.68 14.09 12.67
C SER A 115 -2.02 14.89 13.81
N ILE A 116 -2.57 14.85 15.03
CA ILE A 116 -1.98 15.51 16.20
C ILE A 116 -0.68 14.79 16.62
N ILE A 117 -0.68 13.46 16.65
CA ILE A 117 0.52 12.67 16.96
C ILE A 117 1.63 12.93 15.94
N MET A 118 1.28 13.12 14.66
CA MET A 118 2.25 13.38 13.60
C MET A 118 3.05 14.67 13.78
N TYR A 119 2.64 15.61 14.65
CA TYR A 119 3.51 16.74 15.03
C TYR A 119 4.74 16.29 15.82
N TYR A 120 4.63 15.15 16.54
CA TYR A 120 5.76 14.55 17.25
C TYR A 120 6.62 13.64 16.36
N ALA A 121 6.11 13.24 15.19
CA ALA A 121 6.76 12.28 14.32
C ALA A 121 8.21 12.64 13.93
N PRO A 122 8.60 13.90 13.63
CA PRO A 122 9.99 14.23 13.32
C PRO A 122 10.96 13.91 14.46
N ILE A 123 10.53 14.17 15.70
CA ILE A 123 11.34 13.88 16.90
C ILE A 123 11.37 12.38 17.16
N GLY A 124 10.21 11.72 17.15
CA GLY A 124 10.08 10.29 17.40
C GLY A 124 10.81 9.44 16.34
N LEU A 125 10.66 9.76 15.07
CA LEU A 125 11.37 9.07 13.98
C LEU A 125 12.88 9.34 14.05
N GLY A 126 13.30 10.58 14.33
CA GLY A 126 14.71 10.91 14.50
C GLY A 126 15.36 10.10 15.63
N ALA A 127 14.70 10.02 16.80
CA ALA A 127 15.18 9.22 17.93
C ALA A 127 15.18 7.72 17.60
N TYR A 128 14.16 7.21 16.91
CA TYR A 128 14.09 5.82 16.47
C TYR A 128 15.23 5.47 15.50
N PHE A 129 15.50 6.31 14.50
CA PHE A 129 16.62 6.11 13.59
C PHE A 129 17.97 6.19 14.30
N ALA A 130 18.13 7.10 15.26
CA ALA A 130 19.36 7.18 16.04
C ALA A 130 19.61 5.91 16.85
N ALA A 131 18.57 5.36 17.50
CA ALA A 131 18.64 4.10 18.21
C ALA A 131 18.98 2.94 17.26
N LEU A 132 18.30 2.87 16.12
CA LEU A 132 18.51 1.83 15.10
C LEU A 132 19.95 1.83 14.55
N ILE A 133 20.52 3.04 14.31
CA ILE A 133 21.91 3.18 13.89
C ILE A 133 22.87 2.75 15.01
N GLY A 134 22.53 3.06 16.27
CA GLY A 134 23.31 2.63 17.43
C GLY A 134 23.36 1.12 17.63
N GLU A 135 22.25 0.44 17.37
CA GLU A 135 22.13 -1.03 17.52
C GLU A 135 22.71 -1.80 16.32
N LEU A 136 22.42 -1.36 15.10
CA LEU A 136 22.72 -2.09 13.86
C LEU A 136 23.94 -1.56 13.10
N GLY A 137 24.51 -0.46 13.56
CA GLY A 137 25.73 0.14 13.00
C GLY A 137 25.51 0.99 11.74
N ALA A 138 26.56 1.72 11.35
CA ALA A 138 26.53 2.64 10.20
C ALA A 138 26.33 1.95 8.85
N GLN A 139 26.60 0.64 8.75
CA GLN A 139 26.47 -0.13 7.53
C GLN A 139 25.01 -0.24 7.09
N LEU A 140 24.10 -0.38 8.06
CA LEU A 140 22.65 -0.41 7.77
C LEU A 140 22.18 0.89 7.12
N VAL A 141 22.74 2.04 7.51
CA VAL A 141 22.41 3.32 6.88
C VAL A 141 22.75 3.32 5.39
N GLY A 142 23.90 2.73 5.03
CA GLY A 142 24.30 2.57 3.63
C GLY A 142 23.31 1.75 2.81
N ASP A 143 22.82 0.65 3.37
CA ASP A 143 21.83 -0.21 2.72
C ASP A 143 20.46 0.47 2.57
N TYR A 144 20.03 1.22 3.59
CA TYR A 144 18.82 2.04 3.50
C TYR A 144 18.94 3.15 2.45
N VAL A 145 20.07 3.87 2.41
CA VAL A 145 20.33 4.91 1.40
C VAL A 145 20.33 4.29 0.00
N ARG A 146 20.94 3.12 -0.17
CA ARG A 146 20.92 2.40 -1.44
C ARG A 146 19.50 2.02 -1.88
N ALA A 147 18.70 1.46 -0.97
CA ALA A 147 17.29 1.15 -1.23
C ALA A 147 16.48 2.40 -1.59
N PHE A 148 16.71 3.51 -0.87
CA PHE A 148 16.10 4.81 -1.13
C PHE A 148 16.45 5.34 -2.53
N LEU A 149 17.73 5.28 -2.90
CA LEU A 149 18.24 5.75 -4.20
C LEU A 149 17.72 4.90 -5.37
N VAL A 150 17.28 3.66 -5.13
CA VAL A 150 16.61 2.85 -6.16
C VAL A 150 15.12 3.12 -6.18
N TYR A 151 14.48 3.10 -5.02
CA TYR A 151 13.01 3.23 -4.93
C TYR A 151 12.48 4.55 -5.49
N TYR A 152 13.03 5.69 -5.04
CA TYR A 152 12.45 6.99 -5.40
C TYR A 152 12.61 7.34 -6.89
N PRO A 153 13.77 7.14 -7.53
CA PRO A 153 13.88 7.35 -8.98
C PRO A 153 12.92 6.44 -9.77
N VAL A 154 12.82 5.15 -9.38
CA VAL A 154 11.91 4.21 -10.03
C VAL A 154 10.46 4.66 -9.85
N ALA A 155 10.05 5.05 -8.65
CA ALA A 155 8.70 5.53 -8.38
C ALA A 155 8.36 6.81 -9.18
N ILE A 156 9.29 7.76 -9.28
CA ILE A 156 9.10 8.99 -10.07
C ILE A 156 8.97 8.66 -11.56
N VAL A 157 9.87 7.82 -12.10
CA VAL A 157 9.82 7.39 -13.49
C VAL A 157 8.54 6.61 -13.77
N TYR A 158 8.17 5.71 -12.88
CA TYR A 158 6.92 4.95 -12.97
C TYR A 158 5.72 5.90 -13.00
N PHE A 159 5.63 6.86 -12.07
CA PHE A 159 4.57 7.85 -12.07
C PHE A 159 4.50 8.63 -13.38
N GLY A 160 5.64 9.09 -13.89
CA GLY A 160 5.69 9.82 -15.17
C GLY A 160 5.27 8.97 -16.36
N VAL A 161 5.87 7.80 -16.52
CA VAL A 161 5.71 6.94 -17.72
C VAL A 161 4.43 6.13 -17.67
N ALA A 162 4.18 5.39 -16.60
CA ALA A 162 3.02 4.50 -16.50
C ALA A 162 1.70 5.29 -16.48
N PHE A 163 1.62 6.36 -15.71
CA PHE A 163 0.40 7.18 -15.67
C PHE A 163 0.17 7.94 -16.98
N THR A 164 1.23 8.33 -17.69
CA THR A 164 1.08 8.86 -19.07
C THR A 164 0.53 7.80 -20.01
N LEU A 165 1.04 6.57 -19.93
CA LEU A 165 0.54 5.45 -20.72
C LEU A 165 -0.93 5.14 -20.39
N TYR A 166 -1.29 5.08 -19.11
CA TYR A 166 -2.67 4.83 -18.69
C TYR A 166 -3.61 5.95 -19.16
N ALA A 167 -3.19 7.19 -19.07
CA ALA A 167 -3.95 8.33 -19.58
C ALA A 167 -4.10 8.28 -21.12
N PHE A 168 -3.05 7.82 -21.82
CA PHE A 168 -3.11 7.61 -23.27
C PHE A 168 -4.07 6.48 -23.65
N LEU A 169 -4.03 5.35 -22.97
CA LEU A 169 -4.93 4.22 -23.20
C LEU A 169 -6.40 4.60 -22.93
N ALA A 170 -6.63 5.45 -21.94
CA ALA A 170 -7.98 5.90 -21.57
C ALA A 170 -8.56 6.95 -22.51
N GLY A 171 -7.76 7.85 -23.10
CA GLY A 171 -8.27 8.98 -23.89
C GLY A 171 -7.33 9.51 -24.98
N GLY A 172 -6.32 8.73 -25.37
CA GLY A 172 -5.33 9.12 -26.35
C GLY A 172 -4.54 10.37 -25.91
N ARG A 173 -4.10 11.19 -26.86
CA ARG A 173 -3.37 12.43 -26.57
C ARG A 173 -4.18 13.43 -25.73
N ARG A 174 -5.50 13.47 -25.91
CA ARG A 174 -6.38 14.32 -25.08
C ARG A 174 -6.42 13.84 -23.64
N GLY A 175 -6.40 12.53 -23.42
CA GLY A 175 -6.35 11.93 -22.08
C GLY A 175 -5.06 12.30 -21.34
N ILE A 176 -3.90 12.26 -22.00
CA ILE A 176 -2.62 12.68 -21.42
C ILE A 176 -2.70 14.15 -20.95
N PHE A 177 -3.12 15.04 -21.84
CA PHE A 177 -3.20 16.47 -21.51
C PHE A 177 -4.19 16.73 -20.36
N ALA A 178 -5.39 16.13 -20.44
CA ALA A 178 -6.40 16.25 -19.40
C ALA A 178 -5.91 15.74 -18.05
N PHE A 179 -5.18 14.61 -18.00
CA PHE A 179 -4.61 14.06 -16.78
C PHE A 179 -3.58 15.01 -16.17
N TRP A 180 -2.52 15.33 -16.90
CA TRP A 180 -1.40 16.14 -16.39
C TRP A 180 -1.80 17.56 -16.00
N SER A 181 -2.76 18.17 -16.71
CA SER A 181 -3.27 19.49 -16.35
C SER A 181 -4.09 19.54 -15.06
N ASN A 182 -4.57 18.39 -14.55
CA ASN A 182 -5.46 18.34 -13.41
C ASN A 182 -4.92 17.56 -12.20
N ILE A 183 -3.81 16.81 -12.36
CA ILE A 183 -3.29 15.94 -11.29
C ILE A 183 -2.38 16.67 -10.29
N ILE A 184 -1.92 17.89 -10.61
CA ILE A 184 -0.96 18.64 -9.77
C ILE A 184 -1.52 18.90 -8.38
N GLU A 185 -2.77 19.35 -8.27
CA GLU A 185 -3.43 19.63 -6.98
C GLU A 185 -3.51 18.36 -6.09
N PRO A 186 -4.06 17.23 -6.56
CA PRO A 186 -4.07 15.99 -5.76
C PRO A 186 -2.67 15.51 -5.39
N THR A 187 -1.71 15.60 -6.30
CA THR A 187 -0.32 15.19 -6.05
C THR A 187 0.32 16.01 -4.95
N ALA A 188 0.17 17.35 -4.99
CA ALA A 188 0.70 18.23 -3.97
C ALA A 188 0.08 17.95 -2.58
N ILE A 189 -1.24 17.69 -2.52
CA ILE A 189 -1.91 17.33 -1.27
C ILE A 189 -1.41 15.97 -0.76
N SER A 190 -1.30 14.96 -1.62
CA SER A 190 -0.80 13.63 -1.24
C SER A 190 0.63 13.69 -0.71
N LEU A 191 1.51 14.44 -1.38
CA LEU A 191 2.89 14.63 -0.93
C LEU A 191 2.98 15.40 0.38
N GLY A 192 2.21 16.47 0.52
CA GLY A 192 2.23 17.31 1.72
C GLY A 192 1.61 16.66 2.96
N THR A 193 0.63 15.77 2.77
CA THR A 193 -0.07 15.09 3.87
C THR A 193 0.40 13.66 4.09
N SER A 194 1.16 13.08 3.14
CA SER A 194 1.47 11.66 3.09
C SER A 194 0.23 10.76 3.21
N SER A 195 -0.93 11.24 2.72
CA SER A 195 -2.22 10.57 2.87
C SER A 195 -3.01 10.59 1.57
N SER A 196 -3.22 9.41 0.98
CA SER A 196 -4.10 9.23 -0.18
C SER A 196 -5.56 9.59 0.14
N VAL A 197 -6.01 9.33 1.37
CA VAL A 197 -7.37 9.64 1.83
C VAL A 197 -7.59 11.15 1.90
N ALA A 198 -6.62 11.91 2.39
CA ALA A 198 -6.69 13.37 2.42
C ALA A 198 -6.79 13.99 1.01
N ALA A 199 -6.27 13.33 0.00
CA ALA A 199 -6.33 13.76 -1.39
C ALA A 199 -7.65 13.40 -2.12
N ILE A 200 -8.53 12.58 -1.53
CA ILE A 200 -9.80 12.16 -2.18
C ILE A 200 -10.62 13.35 -2.70
N PRO A 201 -10.87 14.44 -1.94
CA PRO A 201 -11.65 15.56 -2.45
C PRO A 201 -10.99 16.23 -3.67
N ALA A 202 -9.67 16.36 -3.69
CA ALA A 202 -8.92 16.91 -4.82
C ALA A 202 -8.98 15.99 -6.03
N ASN A 203 -8.82 14.68 -5.83
CA ASN A 203 -8.97 13.67 -6.88
C ASN A 203 -10.37 13.65 -7.49
N LEU A 204 -11.43 13.82 -6.68
CA LEU A 204 -12.81 13.94 -7.17
C LEU A 204 -12.99 15.18 -8.05
N ARG A 205 -12.38 16.32 -7.65
CA ARG A 205 -12.40 17.54 -8.49
C ARG A 205 -11.62 17.33 -9.79
N ALA A 206 -10.43 16.78 -9.71
CA ALA A 206 -9.61 16.46 -10.88
C ALA A 206 -10.35 15.51 -11.83
N GLY A 207 -10.90 14.41 -11.34
CA GLY A 207 -11.70 13.46 -12.11
C GLY A 207 -12.92 14.12 -12.79
N LYS A 208 -13.58 15.08 -12.13
CA LYS A 208 -14.66 15.88 -12.75
C LYS A 208 -14.13 16.72 -13.91
N ARG A 209 -13.00 17.41 -13.74
CA ARG A 209 -12.38 18.25 -14.78
C ARG A 209 -11.88 17.42 -15.98
N ILE A 210 -11.39 16.22 -15.72
CA ILE A 210 -10.96 15.27 -16.76
C ILE A 210 -12.16 14.71 -17.56
N GLY A 211 -13.38 14.79 -16.99
CA GLY A 211 -14.59 14.29 -17.64
C GLY A 211 -15.01 12.88 -17.22
N VAL A 212 -14.46 12.35 -16.12
CA VAL A 212 -14.86 11.04 -15.58
C VAL A 212 -16.32 11.11 -15.09
N PRO A 213 -17.21 10.19 -15.51
CA PRO A 213 -18.59 10.14 -15.07
C PRO A 213 -18.71 10.10 -13.54
N ARG A 214 -19.77 10.73 -13.02
CA ARG A 214 -19.97 10.93 -11.59
C ARG A 214 -20.00 9.60 -10.81
N ASP A 215 -20.78 8.63 -11.30
CA ASP A 215 -20.93 7.31 -10.68
C ASP A 215 -19.62 6.54 -10.62
N ILE A 216 -18.75 6.71 -11.62
CA ILE A 216 -17.43 6.06 -11.67
C ILE A 216 -16.47 6.73 -10.68
N ARG A 217 -16.30 8.06 -10.75
CA ARG A 217 -15.32 8.75 -9.89
C ARG A 217 -15.68 8.69 -8.41
N GLU A 218 -16.98 8.83 -8.04
CA GLU A 218 -17.45 8.78 -6.65
C GLU A 218 -17.37 7.34 -6.06
N THR A 219 -17.30 6.32 -6.91
CA THR A 219 -17.09 4.93 -6.49
C THR A 219 -15.60 4.58 -6.45
N ILE A 220 -14.88 4.80 -7.55
CA ILE A 220 -13.51 4.27 -7.71
C ILE A 220 -12.50 5.07 -6.90
N ILE A 221 -12.59 6.40 -6.85
CA ILE A 221 -11.56 7.23 -6.20
C ILE A 221 -11.46 6.97 -4.69
N PRO A 222 -12.56 6.93 -3.91
CA PRO A 222 -12.45 6.64 -2.48
C PRO A 222 -11.96 5.20 -2.21
N ILE A 223 -12.46 4.23 -2.97
CA ILE A 223 -12.05 2.84 -2.83
C ILE A 223 -10.58 2.69 -3.21
N GLY A 224 -10.16 3.19 -4.37
CA GLY A 224 -8.79 3.10 -4.83
C GLY A 224 -7.78 3.80 -3.92
N ALA A 225 -8.16 4.91 -3.27
CA ALA A 225 -7.30 5.59 -2.32
C ALA A 225 -6.95 4.75 -1.08
N THR A 226 -7.72 3.69 -0.80
CA THR A 226 -7.53 2.83 0.38
C THR A 226 -7.03 1.43 0.06
N ILE A 227 -7.39 0.87 -1.11
CA ILE A 227 -7.09 -0.52 -1.43
C ILE A 227 -6.15 -0.70 -2.63
N HIS A 228 -5.70 0.39 -3.25
CA HIS A 228 -4.78 0.28 -4.39
C HIS A 228 -3.71 1.37 -4.35
N MET A 229 -2.51 0.95 -3.98
CA MET A 229 -1.34 1.81 -3.80
C MET A 229 -0.15 1.24 -4.57
N GLU A 230 0.01 1.62 -5.84
CA GLU A 230 1.11 1.13 -6.70
C GLU A 230 2.50 1.43 -6.12
N GLY A 231 2.66 2.53 -5.38
CA GLY A 231 3.88 2.81 -4.63
C GLY A 231 4.17 1.76 -3.55
N SER A 232 3.15 1.25 -2.87
CA SER A 232 3.29 0.15 -1.91
C SER A 232 3.70 -1.14 -2.60
N SER A 233 3.13 -1.46 -3.77
CA SER A 233 3.55 -2.61 -4.59
C SER A 233 5.02 -2.52 -4.99
N LEU A 234 5.48 -1.35 -5.48
CA LEU A 234 6.90 -1.11 -5.79
C LEU A 234 7.78 -1.35 -4.56
N SER A 235 7.41 -0.79 -3.39
CA SER A 235 8.20 -0.92 -2.17
C SER A 235 8.18 -2.34 -1.62
N ALA A 236 7.09 -3.08 -1.79
CA ALA A 236 6.98 -4.47 -1.33
C ALA A 236 7.93 -5.39 -2.09
N ILE A 237 8.10 -5.22 -3.40
CA ILE A 237 9.10 -5.95 -4.19
C ILE A 237 10.52 -5.65 -3.69
N LEU A 238 10.86 -4.37 -3.48
CA LEU A 238 12.17 -3.98 -2.96
C LEU A 238 12.43 -4.60 -1.58
N LYS A 239 11.46 -4.49 -0.66
CA LYS A 239 11.56 -5.07 0.69
C LYS A 239 11.69 -6.59 0.65
N SER A 240 10.92 -7.26 -0.20
CA SER A 240 11.04 -8.71 -0.39
C SER A 240 12.43 -9.10 -0.88
N ALA A 241 12.95 -8.39 -1.89
CA ALA A 241 14.27 -8.65 -2.43
C ALA A 241 15.39 -8.45 -1.39
N VAL A 242 15.30 -7.37 -0.60
CA VAL A 242 16.22 -7.11 0.53
C VAL A 242 16.11 -8.22 1.57
N LEU A 243 14.90 -8.64 1.92
CA LEU A 243 14.67 -9.72 2.89
C LEU A 243 15.29 -11.04 2.42
N PHE A 244 15.08 -11.42 1.16
CA PHE A 244 15.72 -12.62 0.59
C PHE A 244 17.24 -12.52 0.64
N ALA A 245 17.82 -11.33 0.33
CA ALA A 245 19.27 -11.13 0.40
C ALA A 245 19.81 -11.26 1.83
N VAL A 246 19.12 -10.73 2.83
CA VAL A 246 19.45 -10.84 4.26
C VAL A 246 19.52 -12.32 4.69
N PHE A 247 18.60 -13.16 4.19
CA PHE A 247 18.61 -14.59 4.45
C PHE A 247 19.53 -15.40 3.51
N GLY A 248 20.40 -14.73 2.74
CA GLY A 248 21.31 -15.39 1.80
C GLY A 248 20.63 -16.12 0.66
N ARG A 249 19.38 -15.77 0.34
CA ARG A 249 18.61 -16.37 -0.75
C ARG A 249 18.55 -15.43 -1.95
N ASP A 250 18.67 -16.01 -3.13
CA ASP A 250 18.52 -15.25 -4.38
C ASP A 250 17.03 -14.93 -4.64
N PHE A 251 16.72 -13.63 -4.69
CA PHE A 251 15.37 -13.16 -5.02
C PHE A 251 14.97 -13.47 -6.47
N PHE A 252 15.94 -13.53 -7.40
CA PHE A 252 15.67 -13.66 -8.82
C PHE A 252 15.35 -15.09 -9.27
N THR A 253 15.19 -16.03 -8.36
CA THR A 253 14.63 -17.35 -8.70
C THR A 253 13.14 -17.22 -9.03
N PRO A 254 12.60 -18.01 -9.98
CA PRO A 254 11.18 -17.90 -10.39
C PRO A 254 10.20 -18.03 -9.23
N GLY A 255 10.48 -18.91 -8.26
CA GLY A 255 9.63 -19.09 -7.07
C GLY A 255 9.61 -17.86 -6.16
N ASN A 256 10.78 -17.28 -5.90
CA ASN A 256 10.91 -16.11 -5.02
C ASN A 256 10.33 -14.84 -5.66
N ILE A 257 10.50 -14.67 -6.98
CA ILE A 257 9.82 -13.60 -7.74
C ILE A 257 8.30 -13.75 -7.64
N LEU A 258 7.78 -14.97 -7.77
CA LEU A 258 6.33 -15.20 -7.64
C LEU A 258 5.83 -14.85 -6.25
N ILE A 259 6.54 -15.28 -5.20
CA ILE A 259 6.20 -14.94 -3.80
C ILE A 259 6.25 -13.43 -3.59
N GLY A 260 7.34 -12.76 -3.99
CA GLY A 260 7.47 -11.32 -3.87
C GLY A 260 6.37 -10.56 -4.62
N SER A 261 6.01 -11.02 -5.83
CA SER A 261 4.93 -10.44 -6.63
C SER A 261 3.56 -10.64 -5.98
N ALA A 262 3.29 -11.80 -5.39
CA ALA A 262 2.06 -12.06 -4.63
C ALA A 262 1.97 -11.14 -3.41
N VAL A 263 3.05 -11.00 -2.65
CA VAL A 263 3.13 -10.05 -1.52
C VAL A 263 2.90 -8.61 -1.99
N ALA A 264 3.48 -8.21 -3.12
CA ALA A 264 3.31 -6.86 -3.66
C ALA A 264 1.86 -6.57 -4.09
N LEU A 265 1.17 -7.55 -4.68
CA LEU A 265 -0.25 -7.43 -5.04
C LEU A 265 -1.17 -7.34 -3.82
N LEU A 266 -0.81 -8.00 -2.72
CA LEU A 266 -1.57 -7.94 -1.47
C LEU A 266 -1.27 -6.67 -0.66
N ALA A 267 -0.09 -6.08 -0.83
CA ALA A 267 0.35 -4.87 -0.14
C ALA A 267 -0.05 -3.57 -0.86
N GLY A 268 -0.36 -3.65 -2.14
CA GLY A 268 -0.75 -2.51 -3.01
C GLY A 268 -2.20 -2.50 -3.35
#